data_9428e7567124627abadb7e9415e5fcd7
#
_entry.id   9428e7567124627abadb7e9415e5fcd7
#
_cell.length_a   1.000
_cell.length_b   1.000
_cell.length_c   1.000
_cell.angle_alpha   90.00
_cell.angle_beta   90.00
_cell.angle_gamma   90.00
#
_symmetry.space_group_name_H-M   'P 1'
#
loop_
_entity.id
_entity.type
_entity.pdbx_description
1 polymer ?
#
loop_
_entity_poly.entity_id
_entity_poly.type
_entity_poly.pdbx_seq_one_letter_code
_entity_poly.pdbx_strand_id
1 'polypeptide(L)'
;MRNIETMINRNKRTMRTRIIQLLFAIAAMLPMTAMAQPAPVKKAAQSVFSLTTYNADGTIHSSSRGVFVGAGGEAIAMWHLFKGASRAVIIDSKGRQYDVDVMLGVSENYDLCRFRIKGYANGGNALPMTTGNSPATSMYLVGYDIKKPEIKGVSPVRAEKFMTDLNYYVFKDEDVSGSMLGCPVVSADGKLLGIVQRPDDGGEAFSADARLTTTFKRYGFSINDQTFRATGIRVALPAEQKEASLMLVLASSLVDSARYNGYIDDYIRSFPTAPDGYNARATQFVNHAKLAEADEMLQTETKRAANKDVAYSNYAALVYRASIYRVDTTFTKWSLDKAYDLAGEAYKVNPLPAYQHQQAQVLYAKGKYKESLDMLTALQQTDLGKTGEVYYESAQCKARLNAPKPEIMALLDKAVSVQPGQPSAAYVLARGRQYDEDGNYRQAFLDYLKYDSLMNFNATADFYYMKFKCEMKIRQYQPALNDIAHAIVLTRTEPLYYAEMASLQLRVNRLEDAVKTCDMALNIKGADKVSDFFVIKGIALCELKQKEAGLEALRKAQELADERAEGLIKKYSK
;
A
#
# COMPACT_ATOMS: atom_id res chain seq x y z
N MET A 1 -98.21 20.82 -48.43
CA MET A 1 -96.74 20.90 -48.64
C MET A 1 -95.93 21.30 -47.39
N ARG A 2 -96.40 22.09 -46.43
CA ARG A 2 -95.64 22.51 -45.22
C ARG A 2 -95.21 21.38 -44.24
N ASN A 3 -95.98 20.29 -44.15
CA ASN A 3 -95.74 19.21 -43.20
C ASN A 3 -94.60 18.23 -43.64
N ILE A 4 -94.35 18.14 -44.92
CA ILE A 4 -93.32 17.23 -45.47
C ILE A 4 -91.88 17.86 -45.34
N GLU A 5 -91.77 19.18 -45.54
CA GLU A 5 -90.52 19.90 -45.34
C GLU A 5 -89.99 19.91 -43.88
N THR A 6 -90.96 20.01 -42.92
CA THR A 6 -90.63 19.98 -41.48
C THR A 6 -90.16 18.59 -41.04
N MET A 7 -90.68 17.52 -41.64
CA MET A 7 -90.31 16.15 -41.35
C MET A 7 -88.92 15.81 -41.96
N ILE A 8 -88.64 16.30 -43.15
CA ILE A 8 -87.34 16.12 -43.82
C ILE A 8 -86.24 16.91 -43.09
N ASN A 9 -86.51 18.12 -42.62
CA ASN A 9 -85.55 18.91 -41.84
C ASN A 9 -85.30 18.32 -40.44
N ARG A 10 -86.27 17.72 -39.81
CA ARG A 10 -86.14 17.05 -38.51
C ARG A 10 -85.30 15.78 -38.65
N ASN A 11 -85.51 14.98 -39.72
CA ASN A 11 -84.69 13.80 -40.00
C ASN A 11 -83.23 14.17 -40.37
N LYS A 12 -82.99 15.23 -41.12
CA LYS A 12 -81.64 15.73 -41.44
C LYS A 12 -80.87 16.22 -40.18
N ARG A 13 -81.57 16.84 -39.23
CA ARG A 13 -80.99 17.31 -37.97
C ARG A 13 -80.63 16.13 -37.05
N THR A 14 -81.52 15.13 -36.91
CA THR A 14 -81.26 13.92 -36.14
C THR A 14 -80.15 13.05 -36.75
N MET A 15 -80.07 12.99 -38.06
CA MET A 15 -79.05 12.25 -38.78
C MET A 15 -77.69 12.95 -38.63
N ARG A 16 -77.58 14.27 -38.70
CA ARG A 16 -76.41 15.05 -38.41
C ARG A 16 -75.91 14.88 -36.95
N THR A 17 -76.84 14.89 -35.98
CA THR A 17 -76.52 14.71 -34.57
C THR A 17 -75.96 13.28 -34.30
N ARG A 18 -76.54 12.26 -34.94
CA ARG A 18 -76.08 10.88 -34.84
C ARG A 18 -74.78 10.65 -35.54
N ILE A 19 -74.49 11.31 -36.66
CA ILE A 19 -73.16 11.25 -37.35
C ILE A 19 -72.10 11.96 -36.51
N ILE A 20 -72.39 13.11 -35.88
CA ILE A 20 -71.48 13.80 -34.97
C ILE A 20 -71.23 12.97 -33.72
N GLN A 21 -72.20 12.31 -33.15
CA GLN A 21 -72.03 11.39 -32.00
C GLN A 21 -71.27 10.15 -32.40
N LEU A 22 -71.42 9.60 -33.62
CA LEU A 22 -70.67 8.48 -34.13
C LEU A 22 -69.22 8.87 -34.41
N LEU A 23 -68.94 10.08 -34.90
CA LEU A 23 -67.60 10.63 -35.11
C LEU A 23 -66.88 10.91 -33.77
N PHE A 24 -67.61 11.39 -32.76
CA PHE A 24 -67.04 11.51 -31.39
C PHE A 24 -66.79 10.16 -30.73
N ALA A 25 -67.63 9.16 -30.94
CA ALA A 25 -67.42 7.80 -30.45
C ALA A 25 -66.25 7.12 -31.16
N ILE A 26 -66.07 7.35 -32.48
CA ILE A 26 -64.93 6.85 -33.24
C ILE A 26 -63.65 7.62 -32.85
N ALA A 27 -63.68 8.92 -32.56
CA ALA A 27 -62.55 9.69 -32.04
C ALA A 27 -62.15 9.28 -30.61
N ALA A 28 -63.12 8.83 -29.77
CA ALA A 28 -62.91 8.30 -28.46
C ALA A 28 -62.39 6.82 -28.46
N MET A 29 -62.51 6.11 -29.59
CA MET A 29 -61.99 4.75 -29.81
C MET A 29 -60.71 4.72 -30.59
N LEU A 30 -60.03 5.86 -30.87
CA LEU A 30 -58.68 5.85 -31.30
C LEU A 30 -57.87 5.27 -30.12
N PRO A 31 -57.21 4.12 -30.27
CA PRO A 31 -56.36 3.64 -29.23
C PRO A 31 -55.38 4.78 -28.97
N MET A 32 -55.20 5.21 -27.70
CA MET A 32 -54.03 5.94 -27.32
C MET A 32 -52.86 5.09 -27.86
N THR A 33 -52.35 5.48 -29.01
CA THR A 33 -51.14 4.86 -29.54
C THR A 33 -50.14 5.03 -28.43
N ALA A 34 -49.88 3.95 -27.71
CA ALA A 34 -48.73 3.85 -26.87
C ALA A 34 -47.58 4.26 -27.79
N MET A 35 -47.06 5.46 -27.63
CA MET A 35 -45.97 5.95 -28.48
C MET A 35 -44.88 4.90 -28.39
N ALA A 36 -44.64 4.21 -29.49
CA ALA A 36 -43.69 3.13 -29.54
C ALA A 36 -42.36 3.70 -29.07
N GLN A 37 -41.86 3.15 -27.98
CA GLN A 37 -40.57 3.60 -27.39
C GLN A 37 -39.51 3.64 -28.49
N PRO A 38 -38.71 4.71 -28.62
CA PRO A 38 -37.72 4.84 -29.67
C PRO A 38 -36.75 3.66 -29.67
N ALA A 39 -36.39 3.13 -30.84
CA ALA A 39 -35.50 1.99 -30.96
C ALA A 39 -34.14 2.22 -30.25
N PRO A 40 -33.52 3.42 -30.29
CA PRO A 40 -32.31 3.70 -29.54
C PRO A 40 -32.49 3.57 -28.02
N VAL A 41 -33.63 3.97 -27.47
CA VAL A 41 -33.95 3.84 -26.04
C VAL A 41 -34.10 2.36 -25.64
N LYS A 42 -34.74 1.54 -26.47
CA LYS A 42 -34.79 0.08 -26.24
C LYS A 42 -33.41 -0.57 -26.26
N LYS A 43 -32.53 -0.12 -27.15
CA LYS A 43 -31.15 -0.59 -27.20
C LYS A 43 -30.37 -0.21 -25.94
N ALA A 44 -30.65 0.95 -25.35
CA ALA A 44 -30.00 1.43 -24.14
C ALA A 44 -30.16 0.47 -22.94
N ALA A 45 -31.26 -0.30 -22.89
CA ALA A 45 -31.47 -1.30 -21.85
C ALA A 45 -30.38 -2.40 -21.79
N GLN A 46 -29.68 -2.65 -22.90
CA GLN A 46 -28.59 -3.61 -22.94
C GLN A 46 -27.35 -3.13 -22.19
N SER A 47 -27.28 -1.83 -21.89
CA SER A 47 -26.18 -1.20 -21.17
C SER A 47 -26.41 -1.12 -19.66
N VAL A 48 -27.61 -1.44 -19.19
CA VAL A 48 -27.97 -1.41 -17.78
C VAL A 48 -27.61 -2.74 -17.12
N PHE A 49 -27.09 -2.70 -15.90
CA PHE A 49 -26.77 -3.88 -15.11
C PHE A 49 -27.31 -3.76 -13.68
N SER A 50 -27.49 -4.91 -13.03
CA SER A 50 -27.69 -4.97 -11.58
C SER A 50 -26.33 -4.92 -10.89
N LEU A 51 -26.23 -4.11 -9.84
CA LEU A 51 -25.03 -3.96 -9.01
C LEU A 51 -25.34 -4.46 -7.60
N THR A 52 -24.49 -5.32 -7.06
CA THR A 52 -24.53 -5.75 -5.66
C THR A 52 -23.16 -5.57 -5.03
N THR A 53 -23.11 -4.90 -3.89
CA THR A 53 -21.91 -4.71 -3.08
C THR A 53 -21.96 -5.60 -1.85
N TYR A 54 -20.79 -5.99 -1.33
CA TYR A 54 -20.66 -6.95 -0.23
C TYR A 54 -19.75 -6.41 0.85
N ASN A 55 -20.06 -6.73 2.10
CA ASN A 55 -19.20 -6.53 3.26
C ASN A 55 -18.01 -7.49 3.25
N ALA A 56 -17.06 -7.29 4.15
CA ALA A 56 -15.88 -8.14 4.28
C ALA A 56 -16.22 -9.60 4.67
N ASP A 57 -17.33 -9.81 5.38
CA ASP A 57 -17.84 -11.13 5.78
C ASP A 57 -18.63 -11.85 4.67
N GLY A 58 -18.77 -11.21 3.48
CA GLY A 58 -19.49 -11.75 2.34
C GLY A 58 -21.01 -11.50 2.35
N THR A 59 -21.57 -10.85 3.37
CA THR A 59 -22.98 -10.44 3.38
C THR A 59 -23.22 -9.31 2.39
N ILE A 60 -24.46 -9.21 1.90
CA ILE A 60 -24.85 -8.12 0.99
C ILE A 60 -24.81 -6.80 1.77
N HIS A 61 -24.03 -5.85 1.25
CA HIS A 61 -23.97 -4.49 1.77
C HIS A 61 -25.08 -3.62 1.18
N SER A 62 -25.20 -3.62 -0.17
CA SER A 62 -26.22 -2.87 -0.89
C SER A 62 -26.49 -3.47 -2.26
N SER A 63 -27.65 -3.14 -2.85
CA SER A 63 -28.02 -3.51 -4.21
C SER A 63 -28.69 -2.37 -4.94
N SER A 64 -28.31 -2.13 -6.18
CA SER A 64 -28.85 -1.08 -7.04
C SER A 64 -28.61 -1.39 -8.52
N ARG A 65 -28.52 -0.37 -9.35
CA ARG A 65 -28.31 -0.43 -10.80
C ARG A 65 -27.11 0.45 -11.17
N GLY A 66 -26.61 0.23 -12.38
CA GLY A 66 -25.61 1.08 -13.00
C GLY A 66 -25.64 0.91 -14.51
N VAL A 67 -24.78 1.62 -15.21
CA VAL A 67 -24.74 1.67 -16.67
C VAL A 67 -23.32 1.65 -17.21
N PHE A 68 -23.10 0.88 -18.29
CA PHE A 68 -21.84 0.89 -19.03
C PHE A 68 -21.70 2.17 -19.85
N VAL A 69 -20.51 2.81 -19.79
CA VAL A 69 -20.22 4.09 -20.44
C VAL A 69 -18.94 4.09 -21.28
N GLY A 70 -18.13 3.05 -21.22
CA GLY A 70 -16.85 2.97 -21.93
C GLY A 70 -16.55 1.60 -22.51
N ALA A 71 -15.73 1.58 -23.57
CA ALA A 71 -15.40 0.37 -24.32
C ALA A 71 -14.59 -0.65 -23.49
N GLY A 72 -13.83 -0.20 -22.48
CA GLY A 72 -13.01 -1.05 -21.61
C GLY A 72 -13.73 -1.63 -20.40
N GLY A 73 -15.07 -1.72 -20.42
CA GLY A 73 -15.87 -2.15 -19.25
C GLY A 73 -16.03 -1.04 -18.21
N GLU A 74 -15.86 0.21 -18.62
CA GLU A 74 -16.10 1.34 -17.74
C GLU A 74 -17.60 1.57 -17.52
N ALA A 75 -17.96 1.85 -16.28
CA ALA A 75 -19.33 1.97 -15.84
C ALA A 75 -19.48 3.09 -14.80
N ILE A 76 -20.72 3.56 -14.61
CA ILE A 76 -21.07 4.51 -13.57
C ILE A 76 -22.21 3.97 -12.71
N ALA A 77 -22.21 4.34 -11.44
CA ALA A 77 -23.28 4.09 -10.48
C ALA A 77 -23.24 5.15 -9.36
N MET A 78 -24.13 5.03 -8.39
CA MET A 78 -24.14 5.84 -7.19
C MET A 78 -22.95 5.46 -6.29
N TRP A 79 -22.29 6.46 -5.72
CA TRP A 79 -21.09 6.26 -4.92
C TRP A 79 -21.39 5.67 -3.53
N HIS A 80 -22.47 6.08 -2.86
CA HIS A 80 -22.79 5.58 -1.52
C HIS A 80 -22.86 4.06 -1.44
N LEU A 81 -23.21 3.36 -2.55
CA LEU A 81 -23.27 1.90 -2.63
C LEU A 81 -21.92 1.22 -2.36
N PHE A 82 -20.82 1.94 -2.58
CA PHE A 82 -19.45 1.42 -2.44
C PHE A 82 -18.80 1.81 -1.11
N LYS A 83 -19.40 2.73 -0.35
CA LYS A 83 -18.90 3.12 0.97
C LYS A 83 -19.05 1.94 1.94
N GLY A 84 -17.95 1.49 2.57
CA GLY A 84 -17.93 0.32 3.44
C GLY A 84 -17.89 -1.04 2.71
N ALA A 85 -18.11 -1.07 1.40
CA ALA A 85 -18.09 -2.31 0.64
C ALA A 85 -16.65 -2.82 0.43
N SER A 86 -16.47 -4.13 0.59
CA SER A 86 -15.19 -4.82 0.33
C SER A 86 -15.08 -5.35 -1.08
N ARG A 87 -16.21 -5.68 -1.70
CA ARG A 87 -16.32 -6.22 -3.06
C ARG A 87 -17.62 -5.77 -3.71
N ALA A 88 -17.64 -5.68 -5.03
CA ALA A 88 -18.84 -5.43 -5.80
C ALA A 88 -18.90 -6.34 -7.03
N VAL A 89 -20.12 -6.70 -7.40
CA VAL A 89 -20.43 -7.61 -8.51
C VAL A 89 -21.55 -6.99 -9.35
N ILE A 90 -21.45 -7.12 -10.66
CA ILE A 90 -22.54 -6.75 -11.57
C ILE A 90 -23.11 -7.99 -12.26
N ILE A 91 -24.38 -7.91 -12.63
CA ILE A 91 -25.03 -8.85 -13.53
C ILE A 91 -25.51 -8.07 -14.75
N ASP A 92 -24.99 -8.40 -15.93
CA ASP A 92 -25.31 -7.72 -17.18
C ASP A 92 -26.73 -8.06 -17.69
N SER A 93 -27.16 -7.39 -18.75
CA SER A 93 -28.46 -7.62 -19.38
C SER A 93 -28.63 -9.04 -19.99
N LYS A 94 -27.59 -9.85 -20.03
CA LYS A 94 -27.60 -11.25 -20.47
C LYS A 94 -27.54 -12.24 -19.30
N GLY A 95 -27.59 -11.73 -18.05
CA GLY A 95 -27.50 -12.55 -16.84
C GLY A 95 -26.09 -13.02 -16.49
N ARG A 96 -25.04 -12.49 -17.10
CA ARG A 96 -23.66 -12.85 -16.82
C ARG A 96 -23.09 -12.01 -15.69
N GLN A 97 -22.40 -12.66 -14.77
CA GLN A 97 -21.82 -12.04 -13.60
C GLN A 97 -20.36 -11.64 -13.82
N TYR A 98 -19.98 -10.47 -13.31
CA TYR A 98 -18.60 -9.95 -13.35
C TYR A 98 -18.27 -9.20 -12.06
N ASP A 99 -17.00 -9.25 -11.65
CA ASP A 99 -16.51 -8.47 -10.52
C ASP A 99 -16.18 -7.03 -10.95
N VAL A 100 -16.40 -6.08 -10.06
CA VAL A 100 -15.84 -4.74 -10.17
C VAL A 100 -14.35 -4.81 -9.88
N ASP A 101 -13.53 -4.30 -10.80
CA ASP A 101 -12.07 -4.36 -10.71
C ASP A 101 -11.48 -3.18 -9.93
N VAL A 102 -11.83 -1.95 -10.35
CA VAL A 102 -11.15 -0.75 -9.87
C VAL A 102 -12.04 0.50 -9.97
N MET A 103 -11.97 1.35 -8.95
CA MET A 103 -12.58 2.67 -8.95
C MET A 103 -11.73 3.63 -9.76
N LEU A 104 -12.34 4.34 -10.71
CA LEU A 104 -11.67 5.29 -11.61
C LEU A 104 -11.82 6.74 -11.15
N GLY A 105 -12.86 7.04 -10.39
CA GLY A 105 -13.13 8.37 -9.85
C GLY A 105 -14.47 8.45 -9.13
N VAL A 106 -14.59 9.44 -8.26
CA VAL A 106 -15.71 9.61 -7.36
C VAL A 106 -16.08 11.09 -7.23
N SER A 107 -17.35 11.37 -7.07
CA SER A 107 -17.87 12.64 -6.60
C SER A 107 -18.84 12.39 -5.44
N GLU A 108 -18.45 12.76 -4.22
CA GLU A 108 -19.32 12.64 -3.04
C GLU A 108 -20.51 13.59 -3.11
N ASN A 109 -20.29 14.82 -3.57
CA ASN A 109 -21.32 15.86 -3.63
C ASN A 109 -22.48 15.51 -4.57
N TYR A 110 -22.20 14.74 -5.61
CA TYR A 110 -23.21 14.33 -6.60
C TYR A 110 -23.49 12.84 -6.53
N ASP A 111 -22.95 12.15 -5.53
CA ASP A 111 -23.11 10.70 -5.31
C ASP A 111 -22.91 9.87 -6.59
N LEU A 112 -21.86 10.18 -7.36
CA LEU A 112 -21.51 9.49 -8.59
C LEU A 112 -20.12 8.88 -8.50
N CYS A 113 -19.97 7.65 -9.02
CA CYS A 113 -18.65 7.04 -9.21
C CYS A 113 -18.52 6.46 -10.62
N ARG A 114 -17.28 6.42 -11.10
CA ARG A 114 -16.87 5.71 -12.31
C ARG A 114 -15.92 4.59 -11.91
N PHE A 115 -16.14 3.40 -12.46
CA PHE A 115 -15.36 2.22 -12.15
C PHE A 115 -15.20 1.32 -13.37
N ARG A 116 -14.34 0.32 -13.29
CA ARG A 116 -14.12 -0.66 -14.36
C ARG A 116 -14.49 -2.05 -13.90
N ILE A 117 -15.09 -2.81 -14.82
CA ILE A 117 -15.49 -4.21 -14.64
C ILE A 117 -14.38 -5.12 -15.13
N LYS A 118 -14.01 -6.11 -14.32
CA LYS A 118 -12.93 -7.07 -14.63
C LYS A 118 -13.32 -7.97 -15.79
N GLY A 119 -12.44 -8.06 -16.81
CA GLY A 119 -12.62 -8.98 -17.93
C GLY A 119 -13.76 -8.64 -18.89
N TYR A 120 -14.45 -7.51 -18.70
CA TYR A 120 -15.50 -7.04 -19.61
C TYR A 120 -14.88 -6.29 -20.79
N ALA A 121 -14.33 -7.05 -21.75
CA ALA A 121 -13.57 -6.51 -22.87
C ALA A 121 -14.40 -5.90 -24.01
N ASN A 122 -15.70 -6.21 -24.09
CA ASN A 122 -16.53 -5.83 -25.22
C ASN A 122 -17.56 -4.77 -24.82
N GLY A 123 -17.15 -3.50 -24.84
CA GLY A 123 -17.99 -2.34 -24.65
C GLY A 123 -19.05 -2.08 -25.74
N GLY A 124 -19.46 -3.10 -26.50
CA GLY A 124 -20.52 -2.97 -27.51
C GLY A 124 -21.86 -2.48 -26.96
N ASN A 125 -22.01 -2.50 -25.65
CA ASN A 125 -23.22 -2.05 -24.96
C ASN A 125 -23.00 -0.73 -24.18
N ALA A 126 -21.87 -0.06 -24.30
CA ALA A 126 -21.65 1.23 -23.64
C ALA A 126 -22.60 2.30 -24.21
N LEU A 127 -23.25 3.05 -23.33
CA LEU A 127 -24.05 4.21 -23.73
C LEU A 127 -23.15 5.40 -24.04
N PRO A 128 -23.26 6.00 -25.23
CA PRO A 128 -22.62 7.28 -25.48
C PRO A 128 -23.27 8.35 -24.60
N MET A 129 -22.46 9.20 -23.99
CA MET A 129 -22.95 10.37 -23.26
C MET A 129 -23.39 11.47 -24.25
N THR A 130 -24.34 12.30 -23.82
CA THR A 130 -24.71 13.48 -24.60
C THR A 130 -23.51 14.43 -24.76
N THR A 131 -23.44 15.11 -25.90
CA THR A 131 -22.43 16.16 -26.15
C THR A 131 -23.01 17.58 -26.07
N GLY A 132 -24.35 17.68 -26.07
CA GLY A 132 -25.03 18.97 -26.05
C GLY A 132 -25.20 19.55 -24.65
N ASN A 133 -25.14 20.87 -24.54
CA ASN A 133 -25.28 21.60 -23.28
C ASN A 133 -26.76 22.05 -23.04
N SER A 134 -27.62 21.89 -24.02
CA SER A 134 -29.06 22.21 -23.87
C SER A 134 -29.76 21.11 -23.06
N PRO A 135 -30.63 21.47 -22.10
CA PRO A 135 -31.45 20.51 -21.38
C PRO A 135 -32.33 19.70 -22.34
N ALA A 136 -32.38 18.39 -22.13
CA ALA A 136 -33.33 17.55 -22.88
C ALA A 136 -34.76 17.75 -22.35
N THR A 137 -35.73 17.77 -23.24
CA THR A 137 -37.17 17.95 -22.91
C THR A 137 -37.93 16.63 -22.88
N SER A 138 -37.47 15.61 -23.61
CA SER A 138 -38.01 14.24 -23.62
C SER A 138 -36.93 13.28 -23.15
N MET A 139 -37.22 12.57 -22.09
CA MET A 139 -36.28 11.64 -21.45
C MET A 139 -36.97 10.31 -21.17
N TYR A 140 -36.14 9.27 -20.99
CA TYR A 140 -36.61 7.95 -20.64
C TYR A 140 -35.78 7.41 -19.50
N LEU A 141 -36.43 6.89 -18.46
CA LEU A 141 -35.83 6.01 -17.47
C LEU A 141 -35.78 4.60 -18.06
N VAL A 142 -34.61 3.97 -17.99
CA VAL A 142 -34.42 2.62 -18.53
C VAL A 142 -34.02 1.69 -17.40
N GLY A 143 -34.97 0.85 -16.98
CA GLY A 143 -34.79 -0.11 -15.90
C GLY A 143 -33.95 -1.32 -16.34
N TYR A 144 -33.46 -2.06 -15.33
CA TYR A 144 -32.77 -3.33 -15.52
C TYR A 144 -33.77 -4.49 -15.43
N ASP A 145 -33.81 -5.31 -16.45
CA ASP A 145 -34.41 -6.65 -16.42
C ASP A 145 -33.82 -7.49 -17.55
N ILE A 146 -33.59 -8.79 -17.31
CA ILE A 146 -33.00 -9.72 -18.30
C ILE A 146 -33.99 -10.03 -19.43
N LYS A 147 -35.29 -10.06 -19.13
CA LYS A 147 -36.36 -10.45 -20.10
C LYS A 147 -37.07 -9.28 -20.70
N LYS A 148 -37.53 -8.34 -19.87
CA LYS A 148 -38.36 -7.22 -20.31
C LYS A 148 -38.07 -5.98 -19.47
N PRO A 149 -37.05 -5.19 -19.85
CA PRO A 149 -36.68 -3.97 -19.12
C PRO A 149 -37.87 -2.99 -19.14
N GLU A 150 -38.11 -2.38 -17.99
CA GLU A 150 -39.08 -1.29 -17.86
C GLU A 150 -38.48 -0.03 -18.50
N ILE A 151 -39.26 0.61 -19.38
CA ILE A 151 -38.85 1.87 -20.00
C ILE A 151 -40.01 2.85 -19.80
N LYS A 152 -39.77 3.92 -19.04
CA LYS A 152 -40.74 4.96 -18.72
C LYS A 152 -40.33 6.30 -19.31
N GLY A 153 -41.22 6.94 -20.10
CA GLY A 153 -41.02 8.33 -20.51
C GLY A 153 -41.22 9.27 -19.33
N VAL A 154 -40.30 10.21 -19.15
CA VAL A 154 -40.34 11.21 -18.08
C VAL A 154 -39.97 12.58 -18.63
N SER A 155 -40.49 13.61 -17.95
CA SER A 155 -40.08 15.01 -18.21
C SER A 155 -39.62 15.64 -16.91
N PRO A 156 -38.52 16.40 -16.93
CA PRO A 156 -38.04 17.06 -15.71
C PRO A 156 -39.02 18.16 -15.30
N VAL A 157 -39.28 18.30 -14.02
CA VAL A 157 -39.99 19.45 -13.44
C VAL A 157 -39.12 20.70 -13.54
N ARG A 158 -37.83 20.51 -13.35
CA ARG A 158 -36.81 21.53 -13.34
C ARG A 158 -35.56 21.01 -14.02
N ALA A 159 -34.90 21.85 -14.81
CA ALA A 159 -33.60 21.60 -15.38
C ALA A 159 -32.69 22.79 -15.06
N GLU A 160 -31.67 22.57 -14.31
CA GLU A 160 -30.71 23.57 -13.82
C GLU A 160 -29.34 23.32 -14.40
N LYS A 161 -28.53 24.38 -14.45
CA LYS A 161 -27.13 24.28 -14.82
C LYS A 161 -26.24 24.26 -13.59
N PHE A 162 -25.20 23.40 -13.60
CA PHE A 162 -24.14 23.42 -12.62
C PHE A 162 -22.77 23.28 -13.28
N MET A 163 -21.72 23.72 -12.63
CA MET A 163 -20.33 23.70 -13.17
C MET A 163 -20.26 24.20 -14.62
N THR A 164 -20.90 25.32 -14.90
CA THR A 164 -20.96 26.03 -16.18
C THR A 164 -21.78 25.34 -17.28
N ASP A 165 -21.54 24.06 -17.59
CA ASP A 165 -22.08 23.41 -18.79
C ASP A 165 -22.87 22.13 -18.53
N LEU A 166 -22.87 21.63 -17.29
CA LEU A 166 -23.55 20.39 -16.93
C LEU A 166 -25.00 20.65 -16.55
N ASN A 167 -25.87 19.66 -16.80
CA ASN A 167 -27.27 19.75 -16.49
C ASN A 167 -27.64 18.95 -15.22
N TYR A 168 -28.53 19.51 -14.41
CA TYR A 168 -29.14 18.86 -13.26
C TYR A 168 -30.62 18.80 -13.47
N TYR A 169 -31.20 17.61 -13.47
CA TYR A 169 -32.61 17.37 -13.74
C TYR A 169 -33.33 16.95 -12.47
N VAL A 170 -34.46 17.54 -12.20
CA VAL A 170 -35.35 17.19 -11.08
C VAL A 170 -36.64 16.61 -11.62
N PHE A 171 -37.14 15.52 -11.06
CA PHE A 171 -38.31 14.78 -11.49
C PHE A 171 -39.37 14.79 -10.40
N LYS A 172 -40.65 14.61 -10.79
CA LYS A 172 -41.72 14.35 -9.83
C LYS A 172 -41.51 13.01 -9.15
N ASP A 173 -41.80 12.93 -7.87
CA ASP A 173 -41.67 11.68 -7.10
C ASP A 173 -42.51 10.53 -7.66
N GLU A 174 -43.73 10.82 -8.13
CA GLU A 174 -44.62 9.85 -8.77
C GLU A 174 -44.09 9.25 -10.08
N ASP A 175 -43.11 9.94 -10.68
CA ASP A 175 -42.46 9.49 -11.92
C ASP A 175 -41.31 8.53 -11.70
N VAL A 176 -40.75 8.46 -10.49
CA VAL A 176 -39.59 7.64 -10.17
C VAL A 176 -39.90 6.65 -9.05
N SER A 177 -40.11 5.39 -9.42
CA SER A 177 -40.25 4.32 -8.44
C SER A 177 -38.88 3.95 -7.80
N GLY A 178 -38.91 3.39 -6.60
CA GLY A 178 -37.68 2.93 -5.92
C GLY A 178 -36.88 1.89 -6.74
N SER A 179 -37.55 1.09 -7.59
CA SER A 179 -36.91 0.14 -8.49
C SER A 179 -36.11 0.80 -9.62
N MET A 180 -36.34 2.08 -9.88
CA MET A 180 -35.66 2.87 -10.92
C MET A 180 -34.43 3.64 -10.38
N LEU A 181 -34.19 3.66 -9.08
CA LEU A 181 -33.02 4.32 -8.53
C LEU A 181 -31.74 3.64 -9.03
N GLY A 182 -30.77 4.43 -9.46
CA GLY A 182 -29.53 3.97 -10.08
C GLY A 182 -29.65 3.64 -11.58
N CYS A 183 -30.86 3.66 -12.15
CA CYS A 183 -31.09 3.45 -13.58
C CYS A 183 -30.69 4.68 -14.41
N PRO A 184 -30.26 4.48 -15.68
CA PRO A 184 -29.93 5.61 -16.56
C PRO A 184 -31.14 6.39 -16.99
N VAL A 185 -30.94 7.72 -17.07
CA VAL A 185 -31.80 8.65 -17.79
C VAL A 185 -31.18 8.84 -19.17
N VAL A 186 -31.96 8.55 -20.21
CA VAL A 186 -31.49 8.66 -21.61
C VAL A 186 -32.38 9.61 -22.42
N SER A 187 -31.79 10.25 -23.42
CA SER A 187 -32.50 11.04 -24.43
C SER A 187 -33.21 10.15 -25.45
N ALA A 188 -34.11 10.71 -26.24
CA ALA A 188 -34.83 9.98 -27.27
C ALA A 188 -33.94 9.31 -28.32
N ASP A 189 -32.75 9.84 -28.57
CA ASP A 189 -31.71 9.26 -29.44
C ASP A 189 -30.81 8.23 -28.72
N GLY A 190 -31.14 7.85 -27.46
CA GLY A 190 -30.47 6.80 -26.70
C GLY A 190 -29.17 7.19 -26.06
N LYS A 191 -28.85 8.49 -25.92
CA LYS A 191 -27.67 8.97 -25.24
C LYS A 191 -27.89 9.12 -23.75
N LEU A 192 -26.88 8.82 -22.96
CA LEU A 192 -26.90 8.93 -21.52
C LEU A 192 -26.90 10.40 -21.09
N LEU A 193 -27.86 10.78 -20.29
CA LEU A 193 -27.95 12.08 -19.63
C LEU A 193 -27.42 12.04 -18.20
N GLY A 194 -27.75 10.98 -17.44
CA GLY A 194 -27.35 10.77 -16.07
C GLY A 194 -27.88 9.46 -15.51
N ILE A 195 -27.78 9.25 -14.21
CA ILE A 195 -28.45 8.19 -13.47
C ILE A 195 -29.40 8.83 -12.46
N VAL A 196 -30.58 8.23 -12.29
CA VAL A 196 -31.58 8.76 -11.38
C VAL A 196 -31.22 8.42 -9.93
N GLN A 197 -31.37 9.40 -9.07
CA GLN A 197 -31.04 9.35 -7.64
C GLN A 197 -32.16 9.95 -6.81
N ARG A 198 -32.13 9.70 -5.49
CA ARG A 198 -33.02 10.35 -4.51
C ARG A 198 -32.22 10.59 -3.23
N PRO A 199 -32.40 11.73 -2.55
CA PRO A 199 -31.78 11.96 -1.24
C PRO A 199 -32.28 10.95 -0.20
N ASP A 200 -31.40 10.57 0.75
CA ASP A 200 -31.70 9.59 1.81
C ASP A 200 -32.81 10.07 2.77
N ASP A 201 -32.95 11.38 2.94
CA ASP A 201 -33.94 12.03 3.80
C ASP A 201 -35.32 12.16 3.15
N GLY A 202 -35.47 11.62 1.94
CA GLY A 202 -36.65 11.82 1.11
C GLY A 202 -36.60 13.17 0.38
N GLY A 203 -37.30 13.28 -0.71
CA GLY A 203 -37.29 14.49 -1.53
C GLY A 203 -37.45 14.17 -3.01
N GLU A 204 -37.41 15.20 -3.83
CA GLU A 204 -37.54 15.06 -5.27
C GLU A 204 -36.44 14.19 -5.86
N ALA A 205 -36.80 13.25 -6.72
CA ALA A 205 -35.81 12.49 -7.47
C ALA A 205 -35.05 13.40 -8.45
N PHE A 206 -33.77 13.14 -8.64
CA PHE A 206 -32.90 13.96 -9.47
C PHE A 206 -31.93 13.12 -10.32
N SER A 207 -31.29 13.75 -11.27
CA SER A 207 -30.20 13.18 -12.04
C SER A 207 -29.14 14.23 -12.34
N ALA A 208 -27.93 14.01 -11.87
CA ALA A 208 -26.79 14.81 -12.27
C ALA A 208 -26.23 14.34 -13.62
N ASP A 209 -25.72 15.27 -14.41
CA ASP A 209 -25.17 15.01 -15.75
C ASP A 209 -24.05 13.95 -15.71
N ALA A 210 -24.21 12.88 -16.48
CA ALA A 210 -23.23 11.80 -16.56
C ALA A 210 -21.85 12.26 -17.03
N ARG A 211 -21.79 13.37 -17.80
CA ARG A 211 -20.52 13.97 -18.27
C ARG A 211 -19.61 14.40 -17.12
N LEU A 212 -20.16 14.67 -15.93
CA LEU A 212 -19.39 14.94 -14.73
C LEU A 212 -18.33 13.83 -14.50
N THR A 213 -18.71 12.57 -14.76
CA THR A 213 -17.79 11.44 -14.56
C THR A 213 -16.59 11.40 -15.51
N THR A 214 -16.63 12.18 -16.59
CA THR A 214 -15.48 12.35 -17.51
C THR A 214 -14.46 13.35 -17.00
N THR A 215 -14.86 14.21 -16.07
CA THR A 215 -13.96 15.18 -15.43
C THR A 215 -13.22 14.59 -14.23
N PHE A 216 -13.58 13.38 -13.81
CA PHE A 216 -12.90 12.69 -12.73
C PHE A 216 -11.45 12.43 -13.15
N LYS A 217 -10.56 13.21 -12.58
CA LYS A 217 -9.13 13.08 -12.84
C LYS A 217 -8.61 11.87 -12.07
N ARG A 218 -7.85 11.03 -12.75
CA ARG A 218 -7.04 9.99 -12.12
C ARG A 218 -5.82 10.66 -11.48
N TYR A 219 -6.05 11.52 -10.50
CA TYR A 219 -4.96 11.97 -9.64
C TYR A 219 -4.50 10.78 -8.84
N GLY A 220 -3.19 10.70 -8.62
CA GLY A 220 -2.66 9.75 -7.66
C GLY A 220 -3.38 9.96 -6.34
N PHE A 221 -4.19 9.01 -6.00
CA PHE A 221 -4.88 9.06 -4.75
C PHE A 221 -3.82 9.01 -3.67
N SER A 222 -3.77 10.07 -2.89
CA SER A 222 -3.14 9.92 -1.59
C SER A 222 -3.82 8.71 -0.94
N ILE A 223 -3.05 7.72 -0.56
CA ILE A 223 -3.50 6.60 0.29
C ILE A 223 -4.22 7.12 1.54
N ASN A 224 -4.06 8.41 1.82
CA ASN A 224 -4.73 9.15 2.88
C ASN A 224 -6.04 9.85 2.43
N ASP A 225 -6.46 9.73 1.17
CA ASP A 225 -7.74 10.28 0.74
C ASP A 225 -8.88 9.54 1.42
N GLN A 226 -9.69 10.25 2.20
CA GLN A 226 -10.80 9.68 2.97
C GLN A 226 -11.84 9.02 2.06
N THR A 227 -12.08 9.56 0.87
CA THR A 227 -13.05 9.03 -0.10
C THR A 227 -12.69 7.62 -0.51
N PHE A 228 -11.40 7.36 -0.74
CA PHE A 228 -10.91 6.04 -1.16
C PHE A 228 -10.66 5.07 0.00
N ARG A 229 -10.45 5.57 1.20
CA ARG A 229 -10.46 4.72 2.41
C ARG A 229 -11.86 4.19 2.72
N ALA A 230 -12.89 4.86 2.24
CA ALA A 230 -14.26 4.47 2.47
C ALA A 230 -14.67 3.19 1.73
N THR A 231 -13.90 2.71 0.76
CA THR A 231 -14.20 1.45 0.04
C THR A 231 -13.06 0.44 0.11
N GLY A 232 -13.42 -0.83 0.18
CA GLY A 232 -12.47 -1.93 0.04
C GLY A 232 -12.06 -2.22 -1.40
N ILE A 233 -12.68 -1.59 -2.40
CA ILE A 233 -12.37 -1.79 -3.82
C ILE A 233 -11.11 -1.01 -4.18
N ARG A 234 -10.24 -1.61 -5.00
CA ARG A 234 -9.00 -1.01 -5.46
C ARG A 234 -9.25 0.27 -6.25
N VAL A 235 -8.38 1.25 -6.10
CA VAL A 235 -8.40 2.53 -6.80
C VAL A 235 -7.46 2.48 -8.00
N ALA A 236 -7.78 3.15 -9.09
CA ALA A 236 -6.93 3.19 -10.28
C ALA A 236 -5.62 3.92 -10.01
N LEU A 237 -4.56 3.45 -10.68
CA LEU A 237 -3.30 4.18 -10.76
C LEU A 237 -3.49 5.55 -11.42
N PRO A 238 -2.69 6.56 -11.05
CA PRO A 238 -2.58 7.82 -11.77
C PRO A 238 -2.34 7.62 -13.26
N ALA A 239 -2.76 8.61 -14.05
CA ALA A 239 -2.52 8.60 -15.48
C ALA A 239 -1.05 8.90 -15.82
N GLU A 240 -0.39 9.70 -15.00
CA GLU A 240 1.01 10.08 -15.15
C GLU A 240 1.94 8.99 -14.61
N GLN A 241 2.92 8.57 -15.43
CA GLN A 241 3.83 7.46 -15.09
C GLN A 241 4.56 7.69 -13.77
N LYS A 242 5.08 8.90 -13.54
CA LYS A 242 5.84 9.24 -12.33
C LYS A 242 5.01 9.07 -11.05
N GLU A 243 3.78 9.53 -11.10
CA GLU A 243 2.85 9.40 -9.97
C GLU A 243 2.40 7.94 -9.78
N ALA A 244 2.19 7.22 -10.88
CA ALA A 244 1.85 5.80 -10.85
C ALA A 244 2.99 4.95 -10.28
N SER A 245 4.26 5.26 -10.61
CA SER A 245 5.44 4.60 -10.02
C SER A 245 5.48 4.82 -8.50
N LEU A 246 5.28 6.06 -8.05
CA LEU A 246 5.24 6.38 -6.62
C LEU A 246 4.13 5.60 -5.91
N MET A 247 2.93 5.59 -6.49
CA MET A 247 1.80 4.84 -5.93
C MET A 247 2.08 3.34 -5.89
N LEU A 248 2.73 2.77 -6.92
CA LEU A 248 3.11 1.36 -6.96
C LEU A 248 4.08 1.00 -5.81
N VAL A 249 5.07 1.87 -5.54
CA VAL A 249 5.99 1.68 -4.41
C VAL A 249 5.25 1.75 -3.07
N LEU A 250 4.41 2.76 -2.87
CA LEU A 250 3.64 2.91 -1.63
C LEU A 250 2.67 1.72 -1.42
N ALA A 251 2.01 1.26 -2.47
CA ALA A 251 1.09 0.13 -2.41
C ALA A 251 1.78 -1.16 -1.93
N SER A 252 3.07 -1.35 -2.21
CA SER A 252 3.81 -2.55 -1.79
C SER A 252 3.81 -2.80 -0.28
N SER A 253 3.66 -1.73 0.53
CA SER A 253 3.67 -1.78 2.00
C SER A 253 2.30 -1.55 2.65
N LEU A 254 1.31 -1.09 1.90
CA LEU A 254 0.06 -0.55 2.45
C LEU A 254 -1.19 -1.36 2.09
N VAL A 255 -1.12 -2.23 1.07
CA VAL A 255 -2.24 -3.07 0.67
C VAL A 255 -1.87 -4.56 0.72
N ASP A 256 -2.89 -5.40 0.75
CA ASP A 256 -2.69 -6.85 0.66
C ASP A 256 -2.10 -7.29 -0.69
N SER A 257 -1.54 -8.50 -0.73
CA SER A 257 -0.86 -9.05 -1.91
C SER A 257 -1.75 -9.11 -3.15
N ALA A 258 -3.04 -9.39 -3.00
CA ALA A 258 -3.96 -9.50 -4.15
C ALA A 258 -4.19 -8.15 -4.81
N ARG A 259 -4.42 -7.09 -4.01
CA ARG A 259 -4.54 -5.71 -4.48
C ARG A 259 -3.25 -5.21 -5.09
N TYR A 260 -2.11 -5.49 -4.46
CA TYR A 260 -0.81 -5.10 -4.98
C TYR A 260 -0.54 -5.73 -6.36
N ASN A 261 -0.85 -7.01 -6.52
CA ASN A 261 -0.76 -7.67 -7.81
C ASN A 261 -1.63 -6.99 -8.88
N GLY A 262 -2.83 -6.56 -8.51
CA GLY A 262 -3.70 -5.78 -9.41
C GLY A 262 -3.07 -4.44 -9.83
N TYR A 263 -2.38 -3.73 -8.93
CA TYR A 263 -1.64 -2.50 -9.26
C TYR A 263 -0.48 -2.77 -10.21
N ILE A 264 0.28 -3.85 -10.00
CA ILE A 264 1.37 -4.24 -10.89
C ILE A 264 0.83 -4.52 -12.31
N ASP A 265 -0.27 -5.27 -12.43
CA ASP A 265 -0.88 -5.59 -13.73
C ASP A 265 -1.38 -4.33 -14.45
N ASP A 266 -2.00 -3.40 -13.73
CA ASP A 266 -2.44 -2.12 -14.28
C ASP A 266 -1.26 -1.25 -14.71
N TYR A 267 -0.17 -1.25 -13.93
CA TYR A 267 1.02 -0.49 -14.26
C TYR A 267 1.68 -1.01 -15.56
N ILE A 268 1.90 -2.31 -15.66
CA ILE A 268 2.48 -2.93 -16.86
C ILE A 268 1.59 -2.69 -18.10
N ARG A 269 0.26 -2.71 -17.92
CA ARG A 269 -0.68 -2.44 -19.01
C ARG A 269 -0.65 -0.98 -19.46
N SER A 270 -0.59 -0.04 -18.51
CA SER A 270 -0.62 1.40 -18.79
C SER A 270 0.72 1.94 -19.27
N PHE A 271 1.82 1.35 -18.79
CA PHE A 271 3.18 1.79 -19.06
C PHE A 271 4.08 0.60 -19.48
N PRO A 272 3.80 -0.02 -20.63
CA PRO A 272 4.45 -1.28 -21.03
C PRO A 272 5.96 -1.16 -21.33
N THR A 273 6.49 0.06 -21.45
CA THR A 273 7.91 0.34 -21.66
C THR A 273 8.62 0.86 -20.39
N ALA A 274 7.88 1.02 -19.29
CA ALA A 274 8.45 1.40 -18.00
C ALA A 274 8.95 0.17 -17.23
N PRO A 275 10.16 0.21 -16.66
CA PRO A 275 10.73 -0.94 -15.95
C PRO A 275 10.04 -1.27 -14.62
N ASP A 276 9.48 -0.26 -13.94
CA ASP A 276 9.00 -0.36 -12.55
C ASP A 276 8.00 -1.49 -12.32
N GLY A 277 7.03 -1.68 -13.24
CA GLY A 277 6.01 -2.74 -13.11
C GLY A 277 6.59 -4.14 -13.21
N TYR A 278 7.52 -4.35 -14.14
CA TYR A 278 8.21 -5.63 -14.32
C TYR A 278 9.09 -5.95 -13.13
N ASN A 279 9.86 -4.96 -12.65
CA ASN A 279 10.69 -5.10 -11.46
C ASN A 279 9.86 -5.39 -10.20
N ALA A 280 8.71 -4.72 -10.03
CA ALA A 280 7.79 -4.99 -8.94
C ALA A 280 7.26 -6.43 -9.00
N ARG A 281 6.88 -6.93 -10.19
CA ARG A 281 6.43 -8.31 -10.40
C ARG A 281 7.54 -9.32 -10.10
N ALA A 282 8.74 -9.10 -10.62
CA ALA A 282 9.90 -9.94 -10.37
C ALA A 282 10.25 -9.99 -8.87
N THR A 283 10.15 -8.84 -8.19
CA THR A 283 10.36 -8.76 -6.74
C THR A 283 9.35 -9.62 -5.96
N GLN A 284 8.06 -9.62 -6.37
CA GLN A 284 7.07 -10.51 -5.77
C GLN A 284 7.44 -11.99 -5.98
N PHE A 285 7.88 -12.37 -7.17
CA PHE A 285 8.32 -13.74 -7.43
C PHE A 285 9.54 -14.12 -6.57
N VAL A 286 10.54 -13.25 -6.44
CA VAL A 286 11.70 -13.49 -5.56
C VAL A 286 11.29 -13.66 -4.09
N ASN A 287 10.37 -12.84 -3.59
CA ASN A 287 9.87 -12.94 -2.22
C ASN A 287 9.13 -14.26 -1.94
N HIS A 288 8.63 -14.93 -2.98
CA HIS A 288 7.97 -16.25 -2.91
C HIS A 288 8.89 -17.40 -3.38
N ALA A 289 10.19 -17.15 -3.50
CA ALA A 289 11.20 -18.11 -4.00
C ALA A 289 10.92 -18.67 -5.42
N LYS A 290 10.19 -17.91 -6.26
CA LYS A 290 9.88 -18.26 -7.65
C LYS A 290 10.88 -17.62 -8.60
N LEU A 291 12.15 -18.09 -8.54
CA LEU A 291 13.25 -17.43 -9.27
C LEU A 291 13.15 -17.63 -10.79
N ALA A 292 12.55 -18.72 -11.27
CA ALA A 292 12.37 -18.94 -12.70
C ALA A 292 11.41 -17.90 -13.31
N GLU A 293 10.26 -17.68 -12.67
CA GLU A 293 9.27 -16.68 -13.09
C GLU A 293 9.83 -15.25 -12.95
N ALA A 294 10.65 -15.01 -11.93
CA ALA A 294 11.35 -13.74 -11.79
C ALA A 294 12.33 -13.48 -12.93
N ASP A 295 13.10 -14.52 -13.32
CA ASP A 295 14.06 -14.47 -14.43
C ASP A 295 13.37 -14.13 -15.76
N GLU A 296 12.26 -14.80 -16.08
CA GLU A 296 11.46 -14.54 -17.29
C GLU A 296 10.90 -13.09 -17.31
N MET A 297 10.43 -12.62 -16.15
CA MET A 297 9.90 -11.26 -16.02
C MET A 297 10.98 -10.21 -16.27
N LEU A 298 12.17 -10.37 -15.68
CA LEU A 298 13.31 -9.47 -15.84
C LEU A 298 13.89 -9.52 -17.27
N GLN A 299 13.91 -10.69 -17.90
CA GLN A 299 14.23 -10.79 -19.34
C GLN A 299 13.20 -10.05 -20.21
N THR A 300 11.93 -10.07 -19.82
CA THR A 300 10.88 -9.31 -20.51
C THR A 300 11.09 -7.83 -20.32
N GLU A 301 11.43 -7.40 -19.10
CA GLU A 301 11.81 -6.01 -18.78
C GLU A 301 12.95 -5.54 -19.67
N THR A 302 14.08 -6.25 -19.73
CA THR A 302 15.24 -5.87 -20.57
C THR A 302 14.90 -5.77 -22.06
N LYS A 303 13.93 -6.54 -22.55
CA LYS A 303 13.48 -6.46 -23.94
C LYS A 303 12.57 -5.25 -24.20
N ARG A 304 11.65 -4.94 -23.30
CA ARG A 304 10.57 -3.95 -23.49
C ARG A 304 10.88 -2.57 -22.97
N ALA A 305 11.65 -2.45 -21.88
CA ALA A 305 11.93 -1.17 -21.26
C ALA A 305 12.58 -0.18 -22.22
N ALA A 306 12.14 1.08 -22.16
CA ALA A 306 12.77 2.18 -22.88
C ALA A 306 14.17 2.46 -22.31
N ASN A 307 14.30 2.42 -20.99
CA ASN A 307 15.56 2.60 -20.24
C ASN A 307 16.22 1.24 -20.00
N LYS A 308 17.00 0.76 -20.96
CA LYS A 308 17.68 -0.54 -20.90
C LYS A 308 18.68 -0.65 -19.76
N ASP A 309 19.38 0.43 -19.47
CA ASP A 309 20.33 0.54 -18.36
C ASP A 309 19.64 0.29 -17.01
N VAL A 310 18.49 0.91 -16.77
CA VAL A 310 17.68 0.69 -15.55
C VAL A 310 17.20 -0.75 -15.47
N ALA A 311 16.73 -1.33 -16.58
CA ALA A 311 16.26 -2.72 -16.61
C ALA A 311 17.38 -3.72 -16.27
N TYR A 312 18.58 -3.54 -16.81
CA TYR A 312 19.74 -4.36 -16.46
C TYR A 312 20.17 -4.17 -14.99
N SER A 313 20.14 -2.93 -14.49
CA SER A 313 20.47 -2.62 -13.09
C SER A 313 19.47 -3.26 -12.11
N ASN A 314 18.17 -3.19 -12.40
CA ASN A 314 17.13 -3.87 -11.63
C ASN A 314 17.36 -5.38 -11.58
N TYR A 315 17.66 -5.96 -12.74
CA TYR A 315 17.94 -7.38 -12.84
C TYR A 315 19.18 -7.76 -12.03
N ALA A 316 20.26 -6.99 -12.14
CA ALA A 316 21.49 -7.19 -11.37
C ALA A 316 21.22 -7.14 -9.84
N ALA A 317 20.43 -6.16 -9.39
CA ALA A 317 20.09 -5.98 -7.98
C ALA A 317 19.28 -7.16 -7.42
N LEU A 318 18.30 -7.68 -8.16
CA LEU A 318 17.50 -8.82 -7.73
C LEU A 318 18.31 -10.11 -7.70
N VAL A 319 19.14 -10.36 -8.72
CA VAL A 319 20.07 -11.51 -8.75
C VAL A 319 21.06 -11.46 -7.59
N TYR A 320 21.65 -10.28 -7.34
CA TYR A 320 22.56 -10.05 -6.22
C TYR A 320 21.89 -10.38 -4.88
N ARG A 321 20.71 -9.79 -4.64
CA ARG A 321 19.95 -10.02 -3.41
C ARG A 321 19.60 -11.49 -3.21
N ALA A 322 19.04 -12.14 -4.22
CA ALA A 322 18.68 -13.55 -4.15
C ALA A 322 19.89 -14.46 -3.90
N SER A 323 21.06 -14.13 -4.48
CA SER A 323 22.30 -14.88 -4.28
C SER A 323 22.86 -14.74 -2.87
N ILE A 324 22.87 -13.51 -2.31
CA ILE A 324 23.36 -13.28 -0.93
C ILE A 324 22.47 -13.97 0.11
N TYR A 325 21.15 -13.83 -0.02
CA TYR A 325 20.19 -14.40 0.93
C TYR A 325 19.88 -15.88 0.67
N ARG A 326 20.47 -16.47 -0.39
CA ARG A 326 20.29 -17.88 -0.77
C ARG A 326 18.79 -18.26 -0.85
N VAL A 327 18.01 -17.42 -1.52
CA VAL A 327 16.55 -17.55 -1.60
C VAL A 327 16.14 -18.92 -2.18
N ASP A 328 16.81 -19.39 -3.24
CA ASP A 328 16.69 -20.73 -3.79
C ASP A 328 18.06 -21.17 -4.35
N THR A 329 18.69 -22.12 -3.68
CA THR A 329 20.00 -22.66 -4.09
C THR A 329 19.93 -23.66 -5.24
N THR A 330 18.74 -24.11 -5.60
CA THR A 330 18.54 -25.04 -6.73
C THR A 330 18.47 -24.32 -8.07
N PHE A 331 18.17 -23.02 -8.07
CA PHE A 331 18.11 -22.21 -9.28
C PHE A 331 19.50 -21.68 -9.66
N THR A 332 20.27 -22.50 -10.37
CA THR A 332 21.68 -22.24 -10.70
C THR A 332 21.92 -21.14 -11.73
N LYS A 333 20.86 -20.64 -12.40
CA LYS A 333 20.99 -19.54 -13.39
C LYS A 333 21.35 -18.21 -12.75
N TRP A 334 21.06 -18.02 -11.46
CA TRP A 334 21.39 -16.83 -10.73
C TRP A 334 22.63 -17.03 -9.85
N SER A 335 23.58 -16.12 -10.02
CA SER A 335 24.86 -16.13 -9.30
C SER A 335 25.38 -14.72 -9.14
N LEU A 336 26.35 -14.54 -8.28
CA LEU A 336 27.06 -13.26 -8.15
C LEU A 336 27.78 -12.87 -9.45
N ASP A 337 28.25 -13.84 -10.25
CA ASP A 337 28.85 -13.56 -11.57
C ASP A 337 27.81 -12.96 -12.51
N LYS A 338 26.62 -13.56 -12.60
CA LYS A 338 25.53 -12.99 -13.40
C LYS A 338 25.14 -11.59 -12.94
N ALA A 339 25.08 -11.33 -11.63
CA ALA A 339 24.79 -10.00 -11.11
C ALA A 339 25.85 -8.96 -11.55
N TYR A 340 27.13 -9.35 -11.51
CA TYR A 340 28.25 -8.52 -11.96
C TYR A 340 28.15 -8.18 -13.45
N ASP A 341 27.88 -9.20 -14.28
CA ASP A 341 27.75 -9.04 -15.73
C ASP A 341 26.57 -8.13 -16.10
N LEU A 342 25.40 -8.33 -15.45
CA LEU A 342 24.23 -7.50 -15.66
C LEU A 342 24.43 -6.03 -15.28
N ALA A 343 25.12 -5.76 -14.16
CA ALA A 343 25.50 -4.40 -13.79
C ALA A 343 26.49 -3.80 -14.83
N GLY A 344 27.37 -4.64 -15.39
CA GLY A 344 28.26 -4.27 -16.51
C GLY A 344 27.49 -3.95 -17.79
N GLU A 345 26.43 -4.71 -18.13
CA GLU A 345 25.56 -4.38 -19.26
C GLU A 345 24.83 -3.04 -19.04
N ALA A 346 24.36 -2.76 -17.81
CA ALA A 346 23.78 -1.45 -17.49
C ALA A 346 24.77 -0.32 -17.74
N TYR A 347 26.02 -0.47 -17.31
CA TYR A 347 27.09 0.51 -17.50
C TYR A 347 27.45 0.70 -18.98
N LYS A 348 27.44 -0.37 -19.80
CA LYS A 348 27.70 -0.27 -21.25
C LYS A 348 26.62 0.54 -21.97
N VAL A 349 25.35 0.41 -21.55
CA VAL A 349 24.25 1.17 -22.13
C VAL A 349 24.32 2.64 -21.74
N ASN A 350 24.61 2.91 -20.46
CA ASN A 350 24.68 4.25 -19.91
C ASN A 350 25.76 4.28 -18.81
N PRO A 351 26.92 4.93 -19.02
CA PRO A 351 28.07 4.83 -18.13
C PRO A 351 27.89 5.65 -16.84
N LEU A 352 26.87 5.34 -16.05
CA LEU A 352 26.64 5.95 -14.75
C LEU A 352 27.47 5.29 -13.66
N PRO A 353 28.11 6.08 -12.76
CA PRO A 353 28.87 5.57 -11.62
C PRO A 353 28.10 4.58 -10.72
N ALA A 354 26.77 4.73 -10.64
CA ALA A 354 25.91 3.85 -9.86
C ALA A 354 25.98 2.37 -10.30
N TYR A 355 26.18 2.10 -11.59
CA TYR A 355 26.27 0.72 -12.09
C TYR A 355 27.65 0.09 -11.77
N GLN A 356 28.71 0.89 -11.79
CA GLN A 356 30.02 0.45 -11.29
C GLN A 356 30.00 0.23 -9.77
N HIS A 357 29.24 1.03 -9.04
CA HIS A 357 29.01 0.82 -7.61
C HIS A 357 28.33 -0.53 -7.35
N GLN A 358 27.29 -0.89 -8.11
CA GLN A 358 26.70 -2.24 -8.05
C GLN A 358 27.74 -3.34 -8.30
N GLN A 359 28.62 -3.16 -9.30
CA GLN A 359 29.69 -4.12 -9.57
C GLN A 359 30.67 -4.23 -8.39
N ALA A 360 31.04 -3.12 -7.76
CA ALA A 360 31.90 -3.11 -6.58
C ALA A 360 31.29 -3.86 -5.39
N GLN A 361 29.98 -3.69 -5.17
CA GLN A 361 29.23 -4.43 -4.14
C GLN A 361 29.21 -5.93 -4.42
N VAL A 362 29.02 -6.32 -5.67
CA VAL A 362 29.09 -7.74 -6.07
C VAL A 362 30.50 -8.31 -5.85
N LEU A 363 31.56 -7.57 -6.20
CA LEU A 363 32.95 -7.97 -5.96
C LEU A 363 33.23 -8.19 -4.47
N TYR A 364 32.73 -7.28 -3.63
CA TYR A 364 32.81 -7.44 -2.17
C TYR A 364 32.17 -8.75 -1.69
N ALA A 365 30.95 -9.03 -2.16
CA ALA A 365 30.21 -10.24 -1.81
C ALA A 365 30.92 -11.53 -2.31
N LYS A 366 31.67 -11.45 -3.42
CA LYS A 366 32.50 -12.54 -3.95
C LYS A 366 33.82 -12.72 -3.16
N GLY A 367 34.11 -11.88 -2.16
CA GLY A 367 35.38 -11.88 -1.43
C GLY A 367 36.56 -11.23 -2.19
N LYS A 368 36.28 -10.60 -3.35
CA LYS A 368 37.29 -9.90 -4.15
C LYS A 368 37.51 -8.48 -3.65
N TYR A 369 37.93 -8.39 -2.39
CA TYR A 369 37.96 -7.12 -1.66
C TYR A 369 38.89 -6.07 -2.26
N LYS A 370 40.04 -6.52 -2.87
CA LYS A 370 40.97 -5.59 -3.52
C LYS A 370 40.36 -4.98 -4.78
N GLU A 371 39.78 -5.81 -5.64
CA GLU A 371 39.13 -5.36 -6.89
C GLU A 371 37.95 -4.39 -6.56
N SER A 372 37.14 -4.73 -5.52
CA SER A 372 36.08 -3.86 -5.01
C SER A 372 36.64 -2.52 -4.51
N LEU A 373 37.68 -2.54 -3.71
CA LEU A 373 38.34 -1.33 -3.18
C LEU A 373 38.89 -0.43 -4.28
N ASP A 374 39.55 -0.99 -5.29
CA ASP A 374 40.07 -0.24 -6.43
C ASP A 374 38.94 0.49 -7.18
N MET A 375 37.84 -0.19 -7.40
CA MET A 375 36.66 0.39 -8.05
C MET A 375 35.99 1.47 -7.18
N LEU A 376 35.80 1.21 -5.88
CA LEU A 376 35.23 2.19 -4.93
C LEU A 376 36.12 3.43 -4.82
N THR A 377 37.44 3.26 -4.86
CA THR A 377 38.42 4.39 -4.82
C THR A 377 38.28 5.27 -6.05
N ALA A 378 38.06 4.69 -7.23
CA ALA A 378 37.77 5.46 -8.45
C ALA A 378 36.44 6.21 -8.35
N LEU A 379 35.42 5.58 -7.78
CA LEU A 379 34.09 6.18 -7.58
C LEU A 379 34.09 7.35 -6.58
N GLN A 380 35.07 7.45 -5.67
CA GLN A 380 35.24 8.61 -4.80
C GLN A 380 35.50 9.92 -5.56
N GLN A 381 35.95 9.84 -6.83
CA GLN A 381 36.18 11.01 -7.70
C GLN A 381 34.93 11.41 -8.51
N THR A 382 33.84 10.68 -8.38
CA THR A 382 32.56 10.93 -9.04
C THR A 382 31.58 11.63 -8.09
N ASP A 383 30.34 11.86 -8.56
CA ASP A 383 29.27 12.38 -7.69
C ASP A 383 28.98 11.46 -6.49
N LEU A 384 29.26 10.17 -6.57
CA LEU A 384 29.13 9.24 -5.43
C LEU A 384 30.12 9.57 -4.30
N GLY A 385 31.26 10.18 -4.59
CA GLY A 385 32.21 10.69 -3.58
C GLY A 385 31.66 11.84 -2.73
N LYS A 386 30.52 12.41 -3.10
CA LYS A 386 29.78 13.39 -2.30
C LYS A 386 28.85 12.71 -1.26
N THR A 387 28.78 11.38 -1.27
CA THR A 387 28.04 10.57 -0.32
C THR A 387 28.98 9.78 0.58
N GLY A 388 28.53 9.39 1.77
CA GLY A 388 29.36 8.60 2.70
C GLY A 388 29.54 7.14 2.30
N GLU A 389 28.73 6.63 1.39
CA GLU A 389 28.58 5.20 1.09
C GLU A 389 29.88 4.59 0.53
N VAL A 390 30.45 5.19 -0.50
CA VAL A 390 31.69 4.69 -1.12
C VAL A 390 32.88 4.67 -0.18
N TYR A 391 32.94 5.62 0.77
CA TYR A 391 33.98 5.64 1.80
C TYR A 391 33.76 4.56 2.85
N TYR A 392 32.52 4.37 3.29
CA TYR A 392 32.15 3.31 4.22
C TYR A 392 32.44 1.92 3.65
N GLU A 393 32.04 1.64 2.42
CA GLU A 393 32.31 0.38 1.75
C GLU A 393 33.82 0.18 1.49
N SER A 394 34.55 1.24 1.18
CA SER A 394 36.03 1.20 1.09
C SER A 394 36.65 0.83 2.43
N ALA A 395 36.14 1.38 3.55
CA ALA A 395 36.60 1.01 4.89
C ALA A 395 36.34 -0.47 5.19
N GLN A 396 35.20 -0.99 4.80
CA GLN A 396 34.88 -2.41 4.94
C GLN A 396 35.83 -3.30 4.11
N CYS A 397 36.13 -2.92 2.87
CA CYS A 397 37.11 -3.63 2.06
C CYS A 397 38.50 -3.64 2.72
N LYS A 398 38.97 -2.49 3.22
CA LYS A 398 40.24 -2.39 3.95
C LYS A 398 40.27 -3.25 5.21
N ALA A 399 39.19 -3.29 5.97
CA ALA A 399 39.08 -4.16 7.15
C ALA A 399 39.22 -5.64 6.77
N ARG A 400 38.56 -6.08 5.68
CA ARG A 400 38.67 -7.46 5.16
C ARG A 400 40.08 -7.80 4.65
N LEU A 401 40.80 -6.79 4.18
CA LEU A 401 42.20 -6.93 3.73
C LEU A 401 43.22 -6.81 4.87
N ASN A 402 42.78 -6.68 6.12
CA ASN A 402 43.59 -6.44 7.29
C ASN A 402 44.52 -5.22 7.13
N ALA A 403 44.02 -4.16 6.50
CA ALA A 403 44.76 -2.91 6.34
C ALA A 403 45.01 -2.23 7.70
N PRO A 404 46.00 -1.34 7.79
CA PRO A 404 46.31 -0.60 9.02
C PRO A 404 45.07 0.15 9.54
N LYS A 405 44.81 0.06 10.85
CA LYS A 405 43.65 0.70 11.50
C LYS A 405 43.49 2.19 11.18
N PRO A 406 44.56 3.01 11.13
CA PRO A 406 44.44 4.43 10.75
C PRO A 406 43.87 4.66 9.36
N GLU A 407 44.11 3.76 8.41
CA GLU A 407 43.58 3.87 7.05
C GLU A 407 42.08 3.55 7.02
N ILE A 408 41.64 2.58 7.81
CA ILE A 408 40.21 2.25 7.97
C ILE A 408 39.49 3.43 8.63
N MET A 409 40.08 3.97 9.70
CA MET A 409 39.51 5.10 10.44
C MET A 409 39.40 6.35 9.57
N ALA A 410 40.39 6.68 8.76
CA ALA A 410 40.34 7.83 7.85
C ALA A 410 39.17 7.74 6.86
N LEU A 411 38.83 6.55 6.37
CA LEU A 411 37.68 6.33 5.51
C LEU A 411 36.36 6.44 6.26
N LEU A 412 36.30 5.90 7.49
CA LEU A 412 35.09 6.04 8.33
C LEU A 412 34.85 7.50 8.73
N ASP A 413 35.92 8.26 9.06
CA ASP A 413 35.82 9.69 9.31
C ASP A 413 35.27 10.44 8.10
N LYS A 414 35.73 10.08 6.90
CA LYS A 414 35.22 10.67 5.66
C LYS A 414 33.77 10.31 5.42
N ALA A 415 33.39 9.04 5.63
CA ALA A 415 32.01 8.58 5.47
C ALA A 415 31.02 9.37 6.36
N VAL A 416 31.43 9.66 7.61
CA VAL A 416 30.60 10.43 8.56
C VAL A 416 30.58 11.92 8.26
N SER A 417 31.67 12.50 7.73
CA SER A 417 31.85 13.95 7.58
C SER A 417 31.47 14.51 6.22
N VAL A 418 31.39 13.69 5.18
CA VAL A 418 31.14 14.17 3.79
C VAL A 418 29.78 14.82 3.60
N GLN A 419 28.80 14.44 4.40
CA GLN A 419 27.48 15.09 4.48
C GLN A 419 27.23 15.61 5.91
N PRO A 420 27.76 16.78 6.27
CA PRO A 420 27.60 17.33 7.60
C PRO A 420 26.11 17.58 7.92
N GLY A 421 25.68 17.12 9.10
CA GLY A 421 24.29 17.30 9.57
C GLY A 421 23.36 16.11 9.34
N GLN A 422 23.63 15.24 8.39
CA GLN A 422 22.82 14.02 8.13
C GLN A 422 23.72 12.79 7.85
N PRO A 423 24.65 12.42 8.73
CA PRO A 423 25.43 11.20 8.55
C PRO A 423 24.50 9.97 8.66
N SER A 424 24.75 8.94 7.86
CA SER A 424 24.05 7.66 8.03
C SER A 424 24.37 7.06 9.41
N ALA A 425 23.33 6.56 10.08
CA ALA A 425 23.49 5.87 11.36
C ALA A 425 24.50 4.70 11.25
N ALA A 426 24.47 3.97 10.14
CA ALA A 426 25.38 2.85 9.90
C ALA A 426 26.88 3.28 9.91
N TYR A 427 27.19 4.45 9.34
CA TYR A 427 28.58 4.94 9.30
C TYR A 427 29.06 5.37 10.68
N VAL A 428 28.21 6.06 11.43
CA VAL A 428 28.48 6.47 12.82
C VAL A 428 28.69 5.25 13.71
N LEU A 429 27.83 4.24 13.60
CA LEU A 429 27.98 3.00 14.36
C LEU A 429 29.29 2.27 14.01
N ALA A 430 29.63 2.18 12.73
CA ALA A 430 30.87 1.52 12.30
C ALA A 430 32.10 2.25 12.82
N ARG A 431 32.10 3.58 12.79
CA ARG A 431 33.20 4.38 13.35
C ARG A 431 33.31 4.22 14.87
N GLY A 432 32.18 4.26 15.57
CA GLY A 432 32.13 4.02 17.00
C GLY A 432 32.67 2.64 17.40
N ARG A 433 32.33 1.59 16.66
CA ARG A 433 32.88 0.25 16.86
C ARG A 433 34.39 0.21 16.64
N GLN A 434 34.90 0.90 15.61
CA GLN A 434 36.32 0.96 15.35
C GLN A 434 37.06 1.70 16.49
N TYR A 435 36.51 2.79 17.02
CA TYR A 435 37.03 3.47 18.21
C TYR A 435 37.03 2.55 19.44
N ASP A 436 36.00 1.74 19.65
CA ASP A 436 35.89 0.79 20.76
C ASP A 436 36.98 -0.30 20.67
N GLU A 437 37.14 -0.90 19.47
CA GLU A 437 38.18 -1.88 19.17
C GLU A 437 39.63 -1.31 19.34
N ASP A 438 39.78 -0.01 19.11
CA ASP A 438 41.06 0.70 19.27
C ASP A 438 41.32 1.16 20.72
N GLY A 439 40.36 0.92 21.62
CA GLY A 439 40.43 1.35 23.02
C GLY A 439 40.12 2.83 23.23
N ASN A 440 39.70 3.55 22.21
CA ASN A 440 39.28 4.97 22.25
C ASN A 440 37.84 5.11 22.76
N TYR A 441 37.56 4.55 23.92
CA TYR A 441 36.19 4.39 24.45
C TYR A 441 35.42 5.70 24.59
N ARG A 442 36.08 6.84 24.81
CA ARG A 442 35.39 8.14 24.86
C ARG A 442 34.85 8.55 23.50
N GLN A 443 35.60 8.35 22.43
CA GLN A 443 35.13 8.65 21.07
C GLN A 443 34.04 7.64 20.62
N ALA A 444 34.23 6.36 20.96
CA ALA A 444 33.23 5.33 20.76
C ALA A 444 31.90 5.71 21.42
N PHE A 445 31.92 6.14 22.67
CA PHE A 445 30.76 6.57 23.41
C PHE A 445 30.01 7.75 22.73
N LEU A 446 30.76 8.75 22.23
CA LEU A 446 30.16 9.88 21.52
C LEU A 446 29.47 9.43 20.21
N ASP A 447 30.08 8.53 19.47
CA ASP A 447 29.46 7.96 18.26
C ASP A 447 28.26 7.08 18.61
N TYR A 448 28.29 6.31 19.68
CA TYR A 448 27.13 5.53 20.13
C TYR A 448 25.95 6.41 20.56
N LEU A 449 26.22 7.53 21.25
CA LEU A 449 25.17 8.52 21.55
C LEU A 449 24.58 9.13 20.28
N LYS A 450 25.42 9.46 19.30
CA LYS A 450 24.96 9.99 18.01
C LYS A 450 24.15 8.96 17.23
N TYR A 451 24.60 7.70 17.21
CA TYR A 451 23.86 6.60 16.59
C TYR A 451 22.48 6.42 17.22
N ASP A 452 22.40 6.37 18.55
CA ASP A 452 21.15 6.21 19.30
C ASP A 452 20.15 7.34 18.98
N SER A 453 20.65 8.58 18.93
CA SER A 453 19.85 9.74 18.50
C SER A 453 19.36 9.61 17.04
N LEU A 454 20.20 9.15 16.11
CA LEU A 454 19.83 8.94 14.71
C LEU A 454 18.79 7.81 14.56
N MET A 455 18.80 6.85 15.46
CA MET A 455 17.80 5.77 15.53
C MET A 455 16.54 6.18 16.30
N ASN A 456 16.40 7.44 16.71
CA ASN A 456 15.30 7.94 17.54
C ASN A 456 15.12 7.10 18.82
N PHE A 457 16.22 6.67 19.44
CA PHE A 457 16.23 5.82 20.65
C PHE A 457 15.51 4.48 20.46
N ASN A 458 15.50 3.96 19.25
CA ASN A 458 14.87 2.69 18.88
C ASN A 458 15.90 1.71 18.29
N ALA A 459 17.06 1.61 18.95
CA ALA A 459 18.10 0.66 18.60
C ALA A 459 17.82 -0.74 19.19
N THR A 460 18.63 -1.73 18.84
CA THR A 460 18.47 -3.12 19.31
C THR A 460 19.03 -3.32 20.72
N ALA A 461 18.58 -4.38 21.41
CA ALA A 461 19.13 -4.78 22.71
C ALA A 461 20.65 -4.99 22.66
N ASP A 462 21.15 -5.61 21.59
CA ASP A 462 22.60 -5.83 21.38
C ASP A 462 23.39 -4.52 21.31
N PHE A 463 22.81 -3.48 20.71
CA PHE A 463 23.43 -2.16 20.67
C PHE A 463 23.52 -1.56 22.08
N TYR A 464 22.44 -1.57 22.86
CA TYR A 464 22.45 -1.04 24.22
C TYR A 464 23.41 -1.83 25.12
N TYR A 465 23.51 -3.13 24.95
CA TYR A 465 24.52 -3.93 25.64
C TYR A 465 25.95 -3.57 25.22
N MET A 466 26.21 -3.32 23.95
CA MET A 466 27.50 -2.87 23.46
C MET A 466 27.86 -1.49 24.04
N LYS A 467 26.91 -0.54 24.03
CA LYS A 467 27.07 0.81 24.59
C LYS A 467 27.32 0.73 26.10
N PHE A 468 26.55 -0.10 26.84
CA PHE A 468 26.81 -0.42 28.25
C PHE A 468 28.26 -0.84 28.49
N LYS A 469 28.78 -1.77 27.71
CA LYS A 469 30.19 -2.23 27.87
C LYS A 469 31.21 -1.09 27.66
N CYS A 470 30.97 -0.23 26.69
CA CYS A 470 31.81 0.95 26.44
C CYS A 470 31.74 1.93 27.65
N GLU A 471 30.55 2.21 28.16
CA GLU A 471 30.31 3.09 29.33
C GLU A 471 31.01 2.54 30.59
N MET A 472 30.99 1.23 30.79
CA MET A 472 31.70 0.59 31.87
C MET A 472 33.22 0.84 31.80
N LYS A 473 33.81 0.85 30.58
CA LYS A 473 35.24 1.14 30.37
C LYS A 473 35.61 2.59 30.73
N ILE A 474 34.71 3.52 30.49
CA ILE A 474 34.92 4.96 30.84
C ILE A 474 34.31 5.34 32.20
N ARG A 475 33.83 4.35 32.97
CA ARG A 475 33.25 4.51 34.32
C ARG A 475 32.00 5.38 34.36
N GLN A 476 31.22 5.40 33.29
CA GLN A 476 29.93 6.09 33.22
C GLN A 476 28.83 5.16 33.74
N TYR A 477 28.83 4.92 35.07
CA TYR A 477 27.99 3.87 35.68
C TYR A 477 26.48 4.16 35.63
N GLN A 478 26.07 5.44 35.74
CA GLN A 478 24.63 5.75 35.68
C GLN A 478 24.07 5.59 34.26
N PRO A 479 24.72 6.14 33.20
CA PRO A 479 24.35 5.79 31.82
C PRO A 479 24.34 4.26 31.58
N ALA A 480 25.37 3.54 32.02
CA ALA A 480 25.46 2.10 31.88
C ALA A 480 24.26 1.36 32.52
N LEU A 481 23.82 1.78 33.72
CA LEU A 481 22.60 1.23 34.34
C LEU A 481 21.35 1.47 33.49
N ASN A 482 21.25 2.62 32.85
CA ASN A 482 20.12 2.95 32.01
C ASN A 482 20.11 2.08 30.74
N ASP A 483 21.27 1.94 30.08
CA ASP A 483 21.37 1.20 28.84
C ASP A 483 21.21 -0.31 29.02
N ILE A 484 21.78 -0.88 30.08
CA ILE A 484 21.54 -2.30 30.36
C ILE A 484 20.07 -2.56 30.77
N ALA A 485 19.42 -1.63 31.46
CA ALA A 485 18.00 -1.71 31.74
C ALA A 485 17.17 -1.65 30.46
N HIS A 486 17.56 -0.80 29.50
CA HIS A 486 16.91 -0.72 28.20
C HIS A 486 17.07 -2.03 27.42
N ALA A 487 18.27 -2.62 27.40
CA ALA A 487 18.49 -3.94 26.79
C ALA A 487 17.58 -5.03 27.40
N ILE A 488 17.41 -5.03 28.73
CA ILE A 488 16.48 -5.94 29.42
C ILE A 488 15.04 -5.72 28.99
N VAL A 489 14.58 -4.47 28.85
CA VAL A 489 13.20 -4.16 28.41
C VAL A 489 12.94 -4.73 27.02
N LEU A 490 13.93 -4.61 26.11
CA LEU A 490 13.83 -5.11 24.74
C LEU A 490 13.93 -6.63 24.64
N THR A 491 14.73 -7.27 25.54
CA THR A 491 14.94 -8.73 25.54
C THR A 491 14.90 -9.29 26.97
N ARG A 492 13.68 -9.45 27.48
CA ARG A 492 13.42 -9.84 28.87
C ARG A 492 13.87 -11.25 29.26
N THR A 493 14.20 -12.08 28.29
CA THR A 493 14.54 -13.50 28.47
C THR A 493 16.04 -13.77 28.39
N GLU A 494 16.89 -12.72 28.31
CA GLU A 494 18.34 -12.86 28.22
C GLU A 494 18.99 -12.71 29.61
N PRO A 495 19.39 -13.82 30.27
CA PRO A 495 19.94 -13.79 31.64
C PRO A 495 21.21 -12.95 31.76
N LEU A 496 22.04 -12.87 30.70
CA LEU A 496 23.29 -12.12 30.70
C LEU A 496 23.07 -10.64 31.05
N TYR A 497 22.02 -10.01 30.51
CA TYR A 497 21.77 -8.59 30.78
C TYR A 497 21.42 -8.34 32.26
N TYR A 498 20.69 -9.27 32.89
CA TYR A 498 20.36 -9.18 34.32
C TYR A 498 21.61 -9.40 35.19
N ALA A 499 22.51 -10.33 34.83
CA ALA A 499 23.74 -10.57 35.55
C ALA A 499 24.65 -9.33 35.51
N GLU A 500 24.82 -8.71 34.34
CA GLU A 500 25.59 -7.49 34.17
C GLU A 500 24.98 -6.30 34.94
N MET A 501 23.65 -6.15 34.89
CA MET A 501 22.94 -5.12 35.65
C MET A 501 23.13 -5.32 37.15
N ALA A 502 22.90 -6.52 37.68
CA ALA A 502 23.04 -6.85 39.09
C ALA A 502 24.49 -6.65 39.58
N SER A 503 25.48 -7.06 38.75
CA SER A 503 26.90 -6.86 39.02
C SER A 503 27.26 -5.37 39.10
N LEU A 504 26.75 -4.54 38.21
CA LEU A 504 26.94 -3.09 38.25
C LEU A 504 26.26 -2.46 39.45
N GLN A 505 25.03 -2.87 39.77
CA GLN A 505 24.29 -2.41 40.96
C GLN A 505 25.06 -2.72 42.25
N LEU A 506 25.62 -3.93 42.37
CA LEU A 506 26.49 -4.31 43.48
C LEU A 506 27.72 -3.41 43.54
N ARG A 507 28.39 -3.18 42.42
CA ARG A 507 29.58 -2.32 42.31
C ARG A 507 29.35 -0.87 42.76
N VAL A 508 28.17 -0.32 42.46
CA VAL A 508 27.79 1.05 42.83
C VAL A 508 27.02 1.13 44.15
N ASN A 509 27.06 0.07 44.95
CA ASN A 509 26.44 -0.06 46.27
C ASN A 509 24.90 0.10 46.27
N ARG A 510 24.23 -0.28 45.16
CA ARG A 510 22.77 -0.37 45.06
C ARG A 510 22.32 -1.79 45.41
N LEU A 511 22.52 -2.16 46.68
CA LEU A 511 22.44 -3.52 47.14
C LEU A 511 21.04 -4.13 47.03
N GLU A 512 19.99 -3.40 47.43
CA GLU A 512 18.59 -3.84 47.32
C GLU A 512 18.17 -4.03 45.87
N ASP A 513 18.65 -3.19 44.97
CA ASP A 513 18.36 -3.30 43.53
C ASP A 513 19.05 -4.53 42.95
N ALA A 514 20.28 -4.80 43.36
CA ALA A 514 21.01 -6.00 42.93
C ALA A 514 20.29 -7.29 43.35
N VAL A 515 19.77 -7.36 44.56
CA VAL A 515 18.95 -8.49 45.03
C VAL A 515 17.70 -8.65 44.17
N LYS A 516 16.94 -7.54 43.96
CA LYS A 516 15.72 -7.58 43.13
C LYS A 516 16.01 -8.02 41.70
N THR A 517 17.12 -7.53 41.11
CA THR A 517 17.51 -7.91 39.74
C THR A 517 17.84 -9.37 39.63
N CYS A 518 18.55 -9.94 40.62
CA CYS A 518 18.81 -11.39 40.70
C CYS A 518 17.51 -12.19 40.85
N ASP A 519 16.57 -11.73 41.69
CA ASP A 519 15.27 -12.40 41.85
C ASP A 519 14.43 -12.37 40.58
N MET A 520 14.46 -11.27 39.85
CA MET A 520 13.81 -11.17 38.52
C MET A 520 14.44 -12.15 37.54
N ALA A 521 15.75 -12.24 37.49
CA ALA A 521 16.48 -13.14 36.60
C ALA A 521 16.16 -14.61 36.87
N LEU A 522 16.10 -15.02 38.14
CA LEU A 522 15.82 -16.40 38.54
C LEU A 522 14.43 -16.89 38.11
N ASN A 523 13.52 -16.03 37.71
CA ASN A 523 12.24 -16.39 37.06
C ASN A 523 12.40 -16.75 35.57
N ILE A 524 13.57 -16.50 34.96
CA ILE A 524 13.84 -16.86 33.59
C ILE A 524 14.24 -18.34 33.52
N LYS A 525 13.68 -19.08 32.58
CA LYS A 525 13.97 -20.51 32.41
C LYS A 525 15.48 -20.75 32.21
N GLY A 526 16.06 -21.56 33.10
CA GLY A 526 17.47 -21.92 33.02
C GLY A 526 18.42 -20.96 33.76
N ALA A 527 17.96 -19.81 34.23
CA ALA A 527 18.77 -18.87 35.01
C ALA A 527 19.12 -19.39 36.40
N ASP A 528 18.35 -20.33 36.90
CA ASP A 528 18.60 -21.09 38.14
C ASP A 528 19.89 -21.91 38.13
N LYS A 529 20.49 -22.12 36.95
CA LYS A 529 21.77 -22.78 36.73
C LYS A 529 22.97 -21.82 36.61
N VAL A 530 22.71 -20.53 36.64
CA VAL A 530 23.74 -19.46 36.51
C VAL A 530 24.17 -19.05 37.92
N SER A 531 25.34 -19.47 38.36
CA SER A 531 25.86 -19.23 39.71
C SER A 531 26.04 -17.75 40.05
N ASP A 532 26.32 -16.89 39.06
CA ASP A 532 26.52 -15.46 39.26
C ASP A 532 25.36 -14.77 39.97
N PHE A 533 24.11 -15.18 39.70
CA PHE A 533 22.93 -14.59 40.38
C PHE A 533 22.96 -14.88 41.88
N PHE A 534 23.36 -16.09 42.27
CA PHE A 534 23.45 -16.47 43.66
C PHE A 534 24.66 -15.85 44.38
N VAL A 535 25.78 -15.70 43.68
CA VAL A 535 26.98 -14.98 44.19
C VAL A 535 26.63 -13.52 44.45
N ILE A 536 26.11 -12.81 43.42
CA ILE A 536 25.78 -11.38 43.55
C ILE A 536 24.71 -11.16 44.63
N LYS A 537 23.64 -11.93 44.61
CA LYS A 537 22.58 -11.88 45.64
C LYS A 537 23.10 -12.16 47.04
N GLY A 538 23.96 -13.17 47.16
CA GLY A 538 24.55 -13.54 48.45
C GLY A 538 25.44 -12.45 49.04
N ILE A 539 26.32 -11.83 48.19
CA ILE A 539 27.15 -10.70 48.61
C ILE A 539 26.24 -9.52 49.03
N ALA A 540 25.28 -9.14 48.19
CA ALA A 540 24.40 -8.01 48.45
C ALA A 540 23.60 -8.19 49.74
N LEU A 541 23.04 -9.36 50.01
CA LEU A 541 22.30 -9.67 51.25
C LEU A 541 23.22 -9.62 52.49
N CYS A 542 24.43 -10.15 52.40
CA CYS A 542 25.39 -10.08 53.51
C CYS A 542 25.76 -8.62 53.85
N GLU A 543 26.03 -7.79 52.83
CA GLU A 543 26.33 -6.36 53.00
C GLU A 543 25.09 -5.57 53.54
N LEU A 544 23.88 -6.02 53.24
CA LEU A 544 22.62 -5.51 53.81
C LEU A 544 22.35 -6.01 55.25
N LYS A 545 23.30 -6.72 55.88
CA LYS A 545 23.21 -7.34 57.19
C LYS A 545 22.14 -8.46 57.30
N GLN A 546 21.72 -8.99 56.16
CA GLN A 546 20.84 -10.18 56.08
C GLN A 546 21.69 -11.45 55.91
N LYS A 547 22.54 -11.70 56.94
CA LYS A 547 23.64 -12.70 56.89
C LYS A 547 23.14 -14.10 56.55
N GLU A 548 22.04 -14.56 57.18
CA GLU A 548 21.52 -15.92 56.98
C GLU A 548 21.06 -16.14 55.53
N ALA A 549 20.26 -15.24 54.98
CA ALA A 549 19.79 -15.32 53.62
C ALA A 549 20.93 -15.17 52.59
N GLY A 550 21.93 -14.32 52.90
CA GLY A 550 23.12 -14.15 52.08
C GLY A 550 23.99 -15.43 52.02
N LEU A 551 24.21 -16.09 53.16
CA LEU A 551 24.91 -17.36 53.23
C LEU A 551 24.17 -18.50 52.53
N GLU A 552 22.84 -18.52 52.61
CA GLU A 552 22.00 -19.48 51.87
C GLU A 552 22.21 -19.32 50.35
N ALA A 553 22.15 -18.09 49.82
CA ALA A 553 22.41 -17.81 48.41
C ALA A 553 23.83 -18.25 48.00
N LEU A 554 24.87 -17.96 48.81
CA LEU A 554 26.22 -18.40 48.54
C LEU A 554 26.39 -19.93 48.53
N ARG A 555 25.65 -20.65 49.38
CA ARG A 555 25.64 -22.14 49.36
C ARG A 555 25.03 -22.66 48.04
N LYS A 556 24.00 -22.03 47.54
CA LYS A 556 23.45 -22.38 46.21
C LYS A 556 24.44 -22.16 45.10
N ALA A 557 25.22 -21.06 45.15
CA ALA A 557 26.33 -20.86 44.22
C ALA A 557 27.38 -21.97 44.35
N GLN A 558 27.68 -22.44 45.58
CA GLN A 558 28.62 -23.52 45.82
C GLN A 558 28.07 -24.86 45.26
N GLU A 559 26.79 -25.16 45.40
CA GLU A 559 26.13 -26.31 44.76
C GLU A 559 26.26 -26.28 43.23
N LEU A 560 26.32 -25.09 42.63
CA LEU A 560 26.56 -24.87 41.20
C LEU A 560 28.06 -24.86 40.84
N ALA A 561 28.93 -25.28 41.78
CA ALA A 561 30.39 -25.36 41.61
C ALA A 561 31.08 -24.03 41.30
N ASP A 562 30.53 -22.91 41.82
CA ASP A 562 31.18 -21.60 41.68
C ASP A 562 32.40 -21.49 42.60
N GLU A 563 33.57 -21.32 42.03
CA GLU A 563 34.85 -21.28 42.75
C GLU A 563 34.96 -20.12 43.76
N ARG A 564 34.21 -19.04 43.58
CA ARG A 564 34.19 -17.87 44.49
C ARG A 564 33.41 -18.16 45.78
N ALA A 565 32.47 -19.09 45.75
CA ALA A 565 31.47 -19.28 46.78
C ALA A 565 32.08 -19.65 48.13
N GLU A 566 33.05 -20.60 48.17
CA GLU A 566 33.69 -21.06 49.41
C GLU A 566 34.41 -19.89 50.12
N GLY A 567 35.18 -19.09 49.38
CA GLY A 567 35.88 -17.93 49.92
C GLY A 567 34.93 -16.88 50.50
N LEU A 568 33.81 -16.63 49.79
CA LEU A 568 32.77 -15.68 50.23
C LEU A 568 32.00 -16.19 51.49
N ILE A 569 31.66 -17.47 51.53
CA ILE A 569 31.01 -18.07 52.70
C ILE A 569 31.93 -17.90 53.91
N LYS A 570 33.22 -18.21 53.80
CA LYS A 570 34.22 -18.04 54.88
C LYS A 570 34.36 -16.58 55.32
N LYS A 571 34.31 -15.64 54.38
CA LYS A 571 34.37 -14.19 54.66
C LYS A 571 33.17 -13.71 55.45
N TYR A 572 31.98 -14.08 55.07
CA TYR A 572 30.75 -13.58 55.67
C TYR A 572 30.22 -14.43 56.84
N SER A 573 30.78 -15.63 57.09
CA SER A 573 30.46 -16.44 58.28
C SER A 573 31.11 -15.90 59.57
N LYS A 574 32.21 -15.18 59.44
CA LYS A 574 32.87 -14.50 60.56
C LYS A 574 31.99 -13.33 61.02
#